data_855163045deeb9df1a843b7c16dead35
#
_entry.id   855163045deeb9df1a843b7c16dead35
#
_cell.length_a   1.000
_cell.length_b   1.000
_cell.length_c   1.000
_cell.angle_alpha   90.00
_cell.angle_beta   90.00
_cell.angle_gamma   90.00
#
_symmetry.space_group_name_H-M   'P 1'
#
loop_
_entity.id
_entity.type
_entity.pdbx_description
1 polymer ?
#
loop_
_entity_poly.entity_id
_entity_poly.type
_entity_poly.pdbx_seq_one_letter_code
_entity_poly.pdbx_strand_id
1 'polypeptide(L)' 'MKLIAVKPIYFGGVVVAEGELLETQEQHGRELVKKGYARLVDVDNSAQP' A
#
# COMPACT_ATOMS: atom_id res chain seq x y z
N MET A 1 -7.91 1.00 -0.15
CA MET A 1 -6.79 1.74 -0.75
C MET A 1 -5.77 0.75 -1.23
N LYS A 2 -5.33 0.90 -2.44
CA LYS A 2 -4.33 0.01 -3.00
C LYS A 2 -2.97 0.62 -2.91
N LEU A 3 -2.02 -0.15 -2.45
CA LEU A 3 -0.67 0.32 -2.25
C LEU A 3 0.32 -0.69 -2.80
N ILE A 4 1.54 -0.24 -2.98
CA ILE A 4 2.60 -1.13 -3.36
C ILE A 4 3.67 -1.00 -2.29
N ALA A 5 4.15 -2.12 -1.81
CA ALA A 5 5.13 -2.11 -0.73
C ALA A 5 6.48 -1.69 -1.24
N VAL A 6 7.13 -0.76 -0.56
CA VAL A 6 8.48 -0.35 -0.94
C VAL A 6 9.49 -1.03 -0.05
N LYS A 7 9.04 -1.74 0.98
CA LYS A 7 9.92 -2.54 1.81
C LYS A 7 9.05 -3.62 2.41
N PRO A 8 9.60 -4.67 2.93
CA PRO A 8 8.81 -5.74 3.49
C PRO A 8 7.94 -5.22 4.64
N ILE A 9 6.66 -5.56 4.63
CA ILE A 9 5.73 -5.11 5.62
C ILE A 9 5.15 -6.32 6.33
N TYR A 10 5.13 -6.27 7.66
CA TYR A 10 4.59 -7.36 8.42
C TYR A 10 3.34 -6.87 9.13
N PHE A 11 2.21 -7.44 8.84
CA PHE A 11 1.02 -7.05 9.56
C PHE A 11 0.01 -8.18 9.51
N GLY A 12 -0.74 -8.34 10.57
CA GLY A 12 -1.79 -9.33 10.60
C GLY A 12 -1.32 -10.74 10.33
N GLY A 13 -0.10 -11.06 10.68
CA GLY A 13 0.41 -12.38 10.41
C GLY A 13 0.79 -12.60 8.97
N VAL A 14 0.81 -11.55 8.17
CA VAL A 14 1.12 -11.65 6.77
C VAL A 14 2.33 -10.82 6.48
N VAL A 15 3.17 -11.28 5.57
CA VAL A 15 4.33 -10.54 5.15
C VAL A 15 4.13 -10.13 3.72
N VAL A 16 4.23 -8.84 3.44
CA VAL A 16 4.11 -8.33 2.10
C VAL A 16 5.51 -7.97 1.64
N ALA A 17 5.98 -8.59 0.58
CA ALA A 17 7.33 -8.35 0.12
C ALA A 17 7.41 -7.05 -0.66
N GLU A 18 8.59 -6.53 -0.80
CA GLU A 18 8.81 -5.32 -1.55
C GLU A 18 8.33 -5.51 -2.97
N GLY A 19 7.60 -4.56 -3.47
CA GLY A 19 7.09 -4.62 -4.83
C GLY A 19 5.75 -5.31 -4.97
N GLU A 20 5.21 -5.83 -3.86
CA GLU A 20 3.93 -6.50 -3.95
C GLU A 20 2.79 -5.56 -3.68
N LEU A 21 1.66 -5.82 -4.31
CA LEU A 21 0.49 -4.99 -4.10
C LEU A 21 -0.21 -5.42 -2.84
N LEU A 22 -0.77 -4.49 -2.14
CA LEU A 22 -1.57 -4.81 -0.98
C LEU A 22 -2.76 -3.86 -0.93
N GLU A 23 -3.82 -4.29 -0.31
CA GLU A 23 -5.00 -3.46 -0.20
C GLU A 23 -5.32 -3.28 1.26
N THR A 24 -5.56 -2.06 1.71
CA THR A 24 -5.83 -1.78 3.09
C THR A 24 -6.96 -0.79 3.18
N GLN A 25 -7.45 -0.56 4.38
CA GLN A 25 -8.39 0.50 4.59
C GLN A 25 -7.66 1.80 4.44
N GLU A 26 -8.38 2.83 4.07
CA GLU A 26 -7.76 4.10 3.76
C GLU A 26 -6.93 4.61 4.92
N GLN A 27 -7.46 4.52 6.12
CA GLN A 27 -6.75 5.05 7.25
C GLN A 27 -5.45 4.30 7.48
N HIS A 28 -5.48 2.99 7.39
CA HIS A 28 -4.30 2.19 7.60
C HIS A 28 -3.31 2.43 6.47
N GLY A 29 -3.80 2.53 5.25
CA GLY A 29 -2.94 2.75 4.11
C GLY A 29 -2.20 4.05 4.20
N ARG A 30 -2.88 5.09 4.66
CA ARG A 30 -2.24 6.36 4.78
C ARG A 30 -1.11 6.31 5.77
N GLU A 31 -1.26 5.52 6.82
CA GLU A 31 -0.21 5.40 7.77
C GLU A 31 0.99 4.73 7.16
N LEU A 32 0.80 3.69 6.37
CA LEU A 32 1.90 3.01 5.74
C LEU A 32 2.64 3.92 4.78
N VAL A 33 1.91 4.74 4.06
CA VAL A 33 2.52 5.65 3.13
C VAL A 33 3.29 6.73 3.89
N LYS A 34 2.69 7.21 4.97
CA LYS A 34 3.33 8.25 5.71
C LYS A 34 4.62 7.74 6.34
N LYS A 35 4.66 6.50 6.75
CA LYS A 35 5.84 5.97 7.36
C LYS A 35 6.87 5.49 6.35
N GLY A 36 6.52 5.52 5.09
CA GLY A 36 7.48 5.14 4.07
C GLY A 36 7.55 3.66 3.79
N TYR A 37 6.54 2.90 4.24
CA TYR A 37 6.57 1.47 3.98
C TYR A 37 5.91 1.13 2.65
N ALA A 38 5.06 1.98 2.16
CA ALA A 38 4.33 1.69 0.92
C ALA A 38 4.07 2.95 0.14
N ARG A 39 3.70 2.80 -1.11
CA ARG A 39 3.39 3.93 -1.96
C ARG A 39 1.97 3.76 -2.45
N LEU A 40 1.27 4.84 -2.67
CA LEU A 40 -0.09 4.79 -3.15
C LEU A 40 -0.10 4.38 -4.61
N VAL A 41 -0.90 3.41 -4.95
CA VAL A 41 -1.05 2.98 -6.31
C VAL A 41 -2.41 3.42 -6.77
N ASP A 42 -2.45 4.28 -7.72
CA ASP A 42 -3.66 4.88 -8.12
C ASP A 42 -4.07 4.42 -9.47
N VAL A 43 -4.00 3.18 -9.71
CA VAL A 43 -4.23 2.64 -10.99
C VAL A 43 -5.61 2.85 -11.47
N ASP A 44 -6.55 2.64 -10.66
CA ASP A 44 -7.84 2.79 -11.08
C ASP A 44 -8.22 4.11 -11.35
N ASN A 45 -7.67 5.01 -10.70
CA ASN A 45 -8.02 6.29 -10.87
C ASN A 45 -7.58 6.86 -12.07
N SER A 46 -6.75 6.19 -12.72
CA SER A 46 -6.28 6.71 -13.93
C SER A 46 -7.40 6.99 -14.81
N ALA A 47 -8.44 6.38 -14.54
CA ALA A 47 -9.53 6.57 -15.34
C ALA A 47 -10.13 7.87 -15.13
N GLN A 48 -9.89 8.54 -14.12
CA GLN A 48 -10.47 9.69 -13.94
C GLN A 48 -9.75 10.71 -14.43
N PRO A 49 -10.17 11.50 -14.97
CA PRO A 49 -9.53 12.59 -15.59
C PRO A 49 -9.19 13.60 -14.74
#